data_838d6a941a1034fe42459c70e4e82ad3
#
_entry.id   838d6a941a1034fe42459c70e4e82ad3
#
_cell.length_a   1.000
_cell.length_b   1.000
_cell.length_c   1.000
_cell.angle_alpha   90.00
_cell.angle_beta   90.00
_cell.angle_gamma   90.00
#
_symmetry.space_group_name_H-M   'P 1'
#
loop_
_entity.id
_entity.type
_entity.pdbx_description
1 polymer ?
#
loop_
_entity_poly.entity_id
_entity_poly.type
_entity_poly.pdbx_seq_one_letter_code
_entity_poly.pdbx_strand_id
1 'polypeptide(L)'
;MTTAHASPEAGGSPPPASDTVIEVRDLRMRYRTQDVLKGVSLTARRGEVVVLLGPNGAGKTTTIEILEGFRMRSAGDVSVLGCDPARGDEQWRARLGIVLQSWRDHGKWQVRELLAHLGSYYAPYSTELVPRPWDVEELIAAVGLTEQAGKRVGTLSGGQRRRLDVAVGIVGRPEMLFLDEPTAGLDPEARSEFHGLVRGLADENTTIVLTTHDLAEAEKLADRILILAGGRIVADGSAEELSRRASAEATVRWTRDGRSFEEATAEPTRFVRRLFEEHGEAIGGLEVRRASLEDTYLTTVRELEAGRVAGEQAGHAFGEEAR
;
A
#
# COMPACT_ATOMS: atom_id res chain seq x y z
N MET A 1 -54.28 43.24 13.70
CA MET A 1 -53.80 41.85 13.88
C MET A 1 -53.05 41.46 12.61
N THR A 2 -51.74 41.61 12.70
CA THR A 2 -50.81 41.40 11.55
C THR A 2 -50.12 40.09 11.76
N THR A 3 -50.40 39.10 10.89
CA THR A 3 -49.76 37.79 10.88
C THR A 3 -48.44 37.89 10.13
N ALA A 4 -47.32 37.70 10.84
CA ALA A 4 -46.01 37.61 10.25
C ALA A 4 -45.81 36.22 9.60
N HIS A 5 -45.54 36.19 8.30
CA HIS A 5 -45.07 35.03 7.57
C HIS A 5 -43.57 34.83 7.89
N ALA A 6 -43.23 33.70 8.50
CA ALA A 6 -41.85 33.23 8.62
C ALA A 6 -41.44 32.61 7.28
N SER A 7 -40.36 33.11 6.72
CA SER A 7 -39.67 32.53 5.57
C SER A 7 -38.94 31.24 5.98
N PRO A 8 -38.89 30.19 5.17
CA PRO A 8 -38.10 29.00 5.47
C PRO A 8 -36.60 29.31 5.23
N GLU A 9 -35.80 28.92 6.22
CA GLU A 9 -34.34 29.02 6.22
C GLU A 9 -33.74 28.27 5.03
N ALA A 10 -32.74 28.89 4.45
CA ALA A 10 -31.96 28.40 3.34
C ALA A 10 -31.32 27.05 3.67
N GLY A 11 -31.62 26.04 2.87
CA GLY A 11 -30.94 24.75 2.89
C GLY A 11 -29.47 24.94 2.60
N GLY A 12 -28.65 24.75 3.62
CA GLY A 12 -27.20 24.64 3.45
C GLY A 12 -26.89 23.46 2.54
N SER A 13 -26.11 23.71 1.49
CA SER A 13 -25.56 22.64 0.65
C SER A 13 -24.86 21.63 1.54
N PRO A 14 -25.01 20.30 1.30
CA PRO A 14 -24.27 19.31 2.06
C PRO A 14 -22.76 19.59 1.92
N PRO A 15 -21.97 19.40 2.99
CA PRO A 15 -20.53 19.57 2.91
C PRO A 15 -19.98 18.69 1.78
N PRO A 16 -18.93 19.13 1.05
CA PRO A 16 -18.35 18.32 0.00
C PRO A 16 -18.01 16.95 0.58
N ALA A 17 -18.41 15.88 -0.13
CA ALA A 17 -18.12 14.51 0.27
C ALA A 17 -16.62 14.42 0.56
N SER A 18 -16.25 13.96 1.76
CA SER A 18 -14.85 13.85 2.15
C SER A 18 -14.17 12.92 1.13
N ASP A 19 -13.09 13.38 0.53
CA ASP A 19 -12.29 12.62 -0.43
C ASP A 19 -11.64 11.37 0.19
N THR A 20 -11.78 11.23 1.51
CA THR A 20 -11.28 10.11 2.30
C THR A 20 -12.21 8.90 2.15
N VAL A 21 -11.67 7.81 1.65
CA VAL A 21 -12.37 6.54 1.42
C VAL A 21 -11.98 5.43 2.40
N ILE A 22 -10.82 5.57 3.06
CA ILE A 22 -10.45 4.75 4.23
C ILE A 22 -10.14 5.67 5.40
N GLU A 23 -10.71 5.35 6.55
CA GLU A 23 -10.37 5.97 7.83
C GLU A 23 -10.21 4.89 8.89
N VAL A 24 -9.04 4.83 9.51
CA VAL A 24 -8.69 3.88 10.58
C VAL A 24 -8.15 4.67 11.76
N ARG A 25 -8.70 4.41 12.96
CA ARG A 25 -8.30 5.04 14.20
C ARG A 25 -8.03 4.00 15.28
N ASP A 26 -6.82 4.00 15.83
CA ASP A 26 -6.36 3.14 16.93
C ASP A 26 -6.70 1.64 16.71
N LEU A 27 -6.54 1.14 15.48
CA LEU A 27 -6.83 -0.24 15.14
C LEU A 27 -5.92 -1.19 15.92
N ARG A 28 -6.55 -2.12 16.64
CA ARG A 28 -5.86 -3.13 17.45
C ARG A 28 -6.32 -4.53 17.08
N MET A 29 -5.36 -5.45 17.05
CA MET A 29 -5.64 -6.86 16.86
C MET A 29 -4.76 -7.72 17.78
N ARG A 30 -5.42 -8.61 18.54
CA ARG A 30 -4.79 -9.56 19.43
C ARG A 30 -5.18 -10.98 19.05
N TYR A 31 -4.21 -11.84 18.87
CA TYR A 31 -4.40 -13.27 18.73
C TYR A 31 -4.04 -13.98 20.03
N ARG A 32 -5.04 -14.46 20.75
CA ARG A 32 -4.84 -15.06 22.09
C ARG A 32 -4.04 -14.11 23.02
N THR A 33 -2.72 -14.33 23.15
CA THR A 33 -1.83 -13.54 24.00
C THR A 33 -0.93 -12.56 23.25
N GLN A 34 -0.91 -12.61 21.92
CA GLN A 34 -0.01 -11.81 21.10
C GLN A 34 -0.73 -10.61 20.48
N ASP A 35 -0.27 -9.39 20.79
CA ASP A 35 -0.72 -8.18 20.15
C ASP A 35 0.00 -8.01 18.80
N VAL A 36 -0.76 -8.14 17.70
CA VAL A 36 -0.24 -7.99 16.33
C VAL A 36 -0.38 -6.55 15.85
N LEU A 37 -1.54 -5.92 16.07
CA LEU A 37 -1.74 -4.49 15.80
C LEU A 37 -1.92 -3.75 17.13
N LYS A 38 -1.19 -2.65 17.31
CA LYS A 38 -1.04 -1.95 18.58
C LYS A 38 -1.44 -0.48 18.48
N GLY A 39 -2.52 -0.19 17.74
CA GLY A 39 -3.00 1.16 17.53
C GLY A 39 -2.55 1.73 16.20
N VAL A 40 -2.88 1.05 15.11
CA VAL A 40 -2.66 1.52 13.73
C VAL A 40 -3.72 2.57 13.40
N SER A 41 -3.28 3.73 12.92
CA SER A 41 -4.15 4.78 12.39
C SER A 41 -3.65 5.17 11.00
N LEU A 42 -4.56 5.23 10.03
CA LEU A 42 -4.27 5.60 8.66
C LEU A 42 -5.51 6.14 7.96
N THR A 43 -5.30 6.83 6.86
CA THR A 43 -6.35 7.28 5.94
C THR A 43 -5.93 6.97 4.51
N ALA A 44 -6.90 6.85 3.58
CA ALA A 44 -6.64 6.87 2.16
C ALA A 44 -7.67 7.76 1.44
N ARG A 45 -7.23 8.44 0.39
CA ARG A 45 -8.06 9.28 -0.46
C ARG A 45 -8.50 8.50 -1.69
N ARG A 46 -9.57 8.95 -2.33
CA ARG A 46 -10.05 8.37 -3.58
C ARG A 46 -8.98 8.47 -4.67
N GLY A 47 -8.74 7.38 -5.41
CA GLY A 47 -7.74 7.29 -6.46
C GLY A 47 -6.28 7.23 -5.98
N GLU A 48 -6.04 7.23 -4.65
CA GLU A 48 -4.69 7.15 -4.07
C GLU A 48 -4.16 5.71 -4.09
N VAL A 49 -2.90 5.53 -4.43
CA VAL A 49 -2.16 4.26 -4.25
C VAL A 49 -1.41 4.32 -2.93
N VAL A 50 -1.95 3.65 -1.92
CA VAL A 50 -1.34 3.54 -0.59
C VAL A 50 -0.60 2.22 -0.45
N VAL A 51 0.69 2.29 -0.15
CA VAL A 51 1.52 1.12 0.08
C VAL A 51 1.79 0.92 1.56
N LEU A 52 1.39 -0.24 2.09
CA LEU A 52 1.72 -0.67 3.43
C LEU A 52 3.02 -1.50 3.39
N LEU A 53 4.13 -0.83 3.66
CA LEU A 53 5.48 -1.39 3.66
C LEU A 53 5.85 -1.91 5.05
N GLY A 54 6.52 -3.06 5.15
CA GLY A 54 7.01 -3.55 6.43
C GLY A 54 7.56 -4.97 6.36
N PRO A 55 8.30 -5.40 7.39
CA PRO A 55 8.86 -6.75 7.45
C PRO A 55 7.76 -7.81 7.60
N ASN A 56 8.14 -9.08 7.39
CA ASN A 56 7.24 -10.20 7.63
C ASN A 56 6.82 -10.24 9.11
N GLY A 57 5.53 -10.48 9.34
CA GLY A 57 4.97 -10.50 10.70
C GLY A 57 4.68 -9.12 11.30
N ALA A 58 4.88 -8.01 10.57
CA ALA A 58 4.56 -6.66 11.06
C ALA A 58 3.05 -6.40 11.24
N GLY A 59 2.19 -7.23 10.61
CA GLY A 59 0.74 -7.09 10.67
C GLY A 59 0.10 -6.59 9.36
N LYS A 60 0.83 -6.56 8.23
CA LYS A 60 0.34 -6.08 6.92
C LYS A 60 -0.92 -6.82 6.47
N THR A 61 -0.82 -8.14 6.30
CA THR A 61 -1.95 -9.00 5.92
C THR A 61 -3.11 -8.88 6.90
N THR A 62 -2.82 -8.85 8.22
CA THR A 62 -3.87 -8.67 9.25
C THR A 62 -4.59 -7.33 9.09
N THR A 63 -3.87 -6.25 8.75
CA THR A 63 -4.48 -4.93 8.50
C THR A 63 -5.39 -4.99 7.28
N ILE A 64 -4.91 -5.53 6.16
CA ILE A 64 -5.71 -5.67 4.93
C ILE A 64 -6.95 -6.53 5.18
N GLU A 65 -6.82 -7.72 5.78
CA GLU A 65 -7.97 -8.61 6.07
C GLU A 65 -9.06 -7.93 6.93
N ILE A 66 -8.67 -7.01 7.82
CA ILE A 66 -9.65 -6.21 8.60
C ILE A 66 -10.33 -5.17 7.70
N LEU A 67 -9.59 -4.48 6.82
CA LEU A 67 -10.14 -3.50 5.88
C LEU A 67 -11.09 -4.15 4.85
N GLU A 68 -10.79 -5.37 4.43
CA GLU A 68 -11.61 -6.19 3.54
C GLU A 68 -12.87 -6.76 4.20
N GLY A 69 -12.93 -6.74 5.55
CA GLY A 69 -14.02 -7.35 6.32
C GLY A 69 -13.91 -8.87 6.50
N PHE A 70 -12.78 -9.48 6.14
CA PHE A 70 -12.52 -10.91 6.38
C PHE A 70 -12.15 -11.21 7.82
N ARG A 71 -11.70 -10.20 8.57
CA ARG A 71 -11.27 -10.35 9.94
C ARG A 71 -11.88 -9.32 10.86
N MET A 72 -12.36 -9.79 12.02
CA MET A 72 -12.83 -8.90 13.08
C MET A 72 -11.64 -8.34 13.86
N ARG A 73 -11.59 -7.02 14.03
CA ARG A 73 -10.62 -6.33 14.87
C ARG A 73 -10.91 -6.53 16.35
N SER A 74 -9.89 -6.40 17.22
CA SER A 74 -10.08 -6.45 18.67
C SER A 74 -10.56 -5.11 19.24
N ALA A 75 -10.11 -3.98 18.69
CA ALA A 75 -10.52 -2.62 19.08
C ALA A 75 -10.18 -1.61 17.97
N GLY A 76 -10.64 -0.37 18.16
CA GLY A 76 -10.45 0.76 17.24
C GLY A 76 -11.59 0.92 16.25
N ASP A 77 -11.57 2.02 15.50
CA ASP A 77 -12.58 2.36 14.52
C ASP A 77 -12.02 2.20 13.10
N VAL A 78 -12.84 1.63 12.22
CA VAL A 78 -12.50 1.40 10.80
C VAL A 78 -13.70 1.75 9.95
N SER A 79 -13.47 2.58 8.95
CA SER A 79 -14.42 2.89 7.88
C SER A 79 -13.76 2.71 6.52
N VAL A 80 -14.37 1.94 5.64
CA VAL A 80 -13.95 1.74 4.24
C VAL A 80 -15.15 2.04 3.36
N LEU A 81 -15.00 3.00 2.44
CA LEU A 81 -16.09 3.52 1.60
C LEU A 81 -17.35 3.91 2.41
N GLY A 82 -17.14 4.49 3.62
CA GLY A 82 -18.18 4.93 4.52
C GLY A 82 -18.87 3.84 5.34
N CYS A 83 -18.39 2.59 5.28
CA CYS A 83 -18.95 1.45 6.00
C CYS A 83 -17.91 0.84 6.96
N ASP A 84 -18.37 0.38 8.13
CA ASP A 84 -17.54 -0.49 8.99
C ASP A 84 -17.43 -1.88 8.34
N PRO A 85 -16.21 -2.34 7.96
CA PRO A 85 -16.01 -3.64 7.29
C PRO A 85 -16.59 -4.83 8.05
N ALA A 86 -16.67 -4.75 9.39
CA ALA A 86 -17.28 -5.78 10.22
C ALA A 86 -18.80 -5.92 10.02
N ARG A 87 -19.43 -4.93 9.38
CA ARG A 87 -20.88 -4.86 9.10
C ARG A 87 -21.18 -4.73 7.61
N GLY A 88 -20.16 -4.86 6.76
CA GLY A 88 -20.28 -4.74 5.31
C GLY A 88 -21.30 -5.74 4.75
N ASP A 89 -22.26 -5.25 3.99
CA ASP A 89 -23.23 -6.05 3.26
C ASP A 89 -22.69 -6.46 1.87
N GLU A 90 -23.50 -7.17 1.09
CA GLU A 90 -23.11 -7.58 -0.25
C GLU A 90 -22.94 -6.40 -1.21
N GLN A 91 -23.74 -5.34 -1.05
CA GLN A 91 -23.63 -4.13 -1.87
C GLN A 91 -22.30 -3.41 -1.61
N TRP A 92 -21.88 -3.32 -0.35
CA TRP A 92 -20.58 -2.78 0.01
C TRP A 92 -19.45 -3.67 -0.53
N ARG A 93 -19.54 -5.01 -0.37
CA ARG A 93 -18.54 -5.95 -0.90
C ARG A 93 -18.38 -5.87 -2.40
N ALA A 94 -19.47 -5.65 -3.15
CA ALA A 94 -19.42 -5.49 -4.60
C ALA A 94 -18.63 -4.26 -5.07
N ARG A 95 -18.32 -3.33 -4.15
CA ARG A 95 -17.47 -2.15 -4.40
C ARG A 95 -16.00 -2.40 -4.12
N LEU A 96 -15.67 -3.57 -3.57
CA LEU A 96 -14.29 -3.97 -3.27
C LEU A 96 -13.77 -4.97 -4.29
N GLY A 97 -12.52 -4.80 -4.68
CA GLY A 97 -11.72 -5.79 -5.37
C GLY A 97 -10.66 -6.35 -4.44
N ILE A 98 -10.45 -7.64 -4.47
CA ILE A 98 -9.49 -8.30 -3.59
C ILE A 98 -8.66 -9.28 -4.41
N VAL A 99 -7.35 -9.12 -4.35
CA VAL A 99 -6.39 -10.01 -5.01
C VAL A 99 -5.55 -10.70 -3.96
N LEU A 100 -5.87 -11.94 -3.69
CA LEU A 100 -5.19 -12.76 -2.69
C LEU A 100 -3.77 -13.13 -3.14
N GLN A 101 -2.89 -13.40 -2.18
CA GLN A 101 -1.51 -13.83 -2.44
C GLN A 101 -1.45 -15.11 -3.28
N SER A 102 -2.35 -16.05 -3.05
CA SER A 102 -2.50 -17.24 -3.88
C SER A 102 -3.90 -17.81 -3.81
N TRP A 103 -4.49 -18.09 -4.95
CA TRP A 103 -5.62 -19.01 -5.05
C TRP A 103 -5.38 -19.97 -6.23
N ARG A 104 -5.68 -21.24 -6.06
CA ARG A 104 -5.37 -22.29 -7.04
C ARG A 104 -6.61 -23.09 -7.40
N ASP A 105 -7.69 -22.38 -7.69
CA ASP A 105 -8.93 -23.01 -8.10
C ASP A 105 -9.19 -22.80 -9.60
N HIS A 106 -10.15 -23.54 -10.16
CA HIS A 106 -10.65 -23.38 -11.51
C HIS A 106 -9.63 -23.65 -12.63
N GLY A 107 -8.57 -24.42 -12.39
CA GLY A 107 -7.51 -24.69 -13.38
C GLY A 107 -7.99 -25.31 -14.70
N LYS A 108 -9.17 -25.92 -14.74
CA LYS A 108 -9.80 -26.52 -15.93
C LYS A 108 -10.59 -25.53 -16.78
N TRP A 109 -10.98 -24.39 -16.24
CA TRP A 109 -11.77 -23.35 -16.92
C TRP A 109 -10.89 -22.58 -17.90
N GLN A 110 -11.48 -22.05 -18.96
CA GLN A 110 -10.82 -21.05 -19.79
C GLN A 110 -10.84 -19.68 -19.08
N VAL A 111 -9.87 -18.83 -19.40
CA VAL A 111 -9.76 -17.47 -18.81
C VAL A 111 -11.07 -16.70 -18.98
N ARG A 112 -11.62 -16.68 -20.21
CA ARG A 112 -12.88 -15.99 -20.54
C ARG A 112 -14.06 -16.56 -19.75
N GLU A 113 -14.19 -17.88 -19.68
CA GLU A 113 -15.29 -18.54 -18.96
C GLU A 113 -15.25 -18.18 -17.46
N LEU A 114 -14.06 -18.19 -16.86
CA LEU A 114 -13.89 -17.85 -15.47
C LEU A 114 -14.29 -16.41 -15.19
N LEU A 115 -13.81 -15.46 -15.98
CA LEU A 115 -14.13 -14.04 -15.81
C LEU A 115 -15.62 -13.75 -16.04
N ALA A 116 -16.22 -14.37 -17.07
CA ALA A 116 -17.66 -14.25 -17.31
C ALA A 116 -18.48 -14.80 -16.14
N HIS A 117 -18.09 -15.96 -15.60
CA HIS A 117 -18.79 -16.57 -14.45
C HIS A 117 -18.65 -15.69 -13.20
N LEU A 118 -17.45 -15.28 -12.83
CA LEU A 118 -17.24 -14.44 -11.66
C LEU A 118 -17.88 -13.05 -11.83
N GLY A 119 -17.79 -12.47 -13.04
CA GLY A 119 -18.46 -11.20 -13.36
C GLY A 119 -19.98 -11.26 -13.16
N SER A 120 -20.62 -12.40 -13.45
CA SER A 120 -22.05 -12.53 -13.30
C SER A 120 -22.57 -12.27 -11.89
N TYR A 121 -21.76 -12.48 -10.85
CA TYR A 121 -22.12 -12.17 -9.45
C TYR A 121 -22.26 -10.66 -9.19
N TYR A 122 -21.65 -9.82 -10.00
CA TYR A 122 -21.69 -8.37 -9.84
C TYR A 122 -22.83 -7.68 -10.62
N ALA A 123 -23.48 -8.37 -11.54
CA ALA A 123 -24.57 -7.82 -12.34
C ALA A 123 -25.74 -7.22 -11.49
N PRO A 124 -26.15 -7.82 -10.36
CA PRO A 124 -27.20 -7.26 -9.50
C PRO A 124 -26.81 -5.92 -8.84
N TYR A 125 -25.52 -5.60 -8.78
CA TYR A 125 -24.98 -4.38 -8.16
C TYR A 125 -24.60 -3.32 -9.18
N SER A 126 -25.02 -3.49 -10.45
CA SER A 126 -24.83 -2.49 -11.51
C SER A 126 -25.65 -1.23 -11.23
N THR A 127 -25.06 -0.07 -11.50
CA THR A 127 -25.74 1.24 -11.44
C THR A 127 -25.50 2.01 -12.73
N GLU A 128 -26.26 3.08 -12.96
CA GLU A 128 -26.02 3.96 -14.12
C GLU A 128 -24.63 4.60 -14.09
N LEU A 129 -24.11 4.91 -12.90
CA LEU A 129 -22.79 5.52 -12.71
C LEU A 129 -21.64 4.52 -12.82
N VAL A 130 -21.86 3.28 -12.37
CA VAL A 130 -20.87 2.21 -12.40
C VAL A 130 -21.54 0.95 -12.96
N PRO A 131 -21.53 0.77 -14.29
CA PRO A 131 -22.04 -0.45 -14.92
C PRO A 131 -21.19 -1.66 -14.53
N ARG A 132 -21.82 -2.71 -13.95
CA ARG A 132 -21.18 -3.96 -13.52
C ARG A 132 -21.79 -5.17 -14.22
N PRO A 133 -21.00 -6.22 -14.48
CA PRO A 133 -19.54 -6.31 -14.40
C PRO A 133 -18.84 -5.51 -15.50
N TRP A 134 -17.51 -5.52 -15.50
CA TRP A 134 -16.72 -5.10 -16.64
C TRP A 134 -16.99 -6.04 -17.83
N ASP A 135 -17.02 -5.51 -19.05
CA ASP A 135 -17.05 -6.37 -20.24
C ASP A 135 -15.85 -7.31 -20.25
N VAL A 136 -16.07 -8.59 -20.49
CA VAL A 136 -15.04 -9.61 -20.33
C VAL A 136 -13.92 -9.46 -21.37
N GLU A 137 -14.25 -9.08 -22.59
CA GLU A 137 -13.23 -8.93 -23.66
C GLU A 137 -12.40 -7.65 -23.43
N GLU A 138 -13.06 -6.55 -23.00
CA GLU A 138 -12.37 -5.33 -22.60
C GLU A 138 -11.44 -5.58 -21.40
N LEU A 139 -11.92 -6.30 -20.39
CA LEU A 139 -11.13 -6.66 -19.22
C LEU A 139 -9.92 -7.52 -19.57
N ILE A 140 -10.10 -8.56 -20.40
CA ILE A 140 -9.02 -9.43 -20.87
C ILE A 140 -7.95 -8.61 -21.63
N ALA A 141 -8.39 -7.67 -22.47
CA ALA A 141 -7.48 -6.78 -23.17
C ALA A 141 -6.74 -5.83 -22.22
N ALA A 142 -7.45 -5.23 -21.25
CA ALA A 142 -6.89 -4.31 -20.26
C ALA A 142 -5.78 -4.97 -19.41
N VAL A 143 -5.93 -6.26 -19.05
CA VAL A 143 -4.91 -6.99 -18.29
C VAL A 143 -3.87 -7.71 -19.20
N GLY A 144 -3.90 -7.47 -20.52
CA GLY A 144 -2.93 -8.05 -21.47
C GLY A 144 -3.02 -9.57 -21.59
N LEU A 145 -4.23 -10.16 -21.54
CA LEU A 145 -4.46 -11.60 -21.66
C LEU A 145 -5.22 -12.01 -22.94
N THR A 146 -5.28 -11.16 -23.95
CA THR A 146 -6.04 -11.41 -25.18
C THR A 146 -5.70 -12.74 -25.85
N GLU A 147 -4.43 -13.07 -26.00
CA GLU A 147 -3.98 -14.35 -26.57
C GLU A 147 -4.24 -15.56 -25.67
N GLN A 148 -4.51 -15.33 -24.39
CA GLN A 148 -4.77 -16.36 -23.39
C GLN A 148 -6.26 -16.57 -23.11
N ALA A 149 -7.15 -15.77 -23.69
CA ALA A 149 -8.58 -15.78 -23.43
C ALA A 149 -9.24 -17.17 -23.51
N GLY A 150 -8.84 -17.97 -24.49
CA GLY A 150 -9.32 -19.35 -24.68
C GLY A 150 -8.45 -20.43 -24.03
N LYS A 151 -7.33 -20.07 -23.36
CA LYS A 151 -6.47 -21.06 -22.70
C LYS A 151 -7.02 -21.44 -21.33
N ARG A 152 -6.68 -22.65 -20.90
CA ARG A 152 -7.03 -23.12 -19.55
C ARG A 152 -6.19 -22.38 -18.51
N VAL A 153 -6.82 -21.95 -17.44
CA VAL A 153 -6.19 -21.23 -16.32
C VAL A 153 -4.97 -21.98 -15.77
N GLY A 154 -5.03 -23.31 -15.69
CA GLY A 154 -3.92 -24.14 -15.21
C GLY A 154 -2.70 -24.19 -16.13
N THR A 155 -2.77 -23.65 -17.38
CA THR A 155 -1.66 -23.62 -18.34
C THR A 155 -0.98 -22.27 -18.45
N LEU A 156 -1.42 -21.28 -17.67
CA LEU A 156 -0.85 -19.93 -17.66
C LEU A 156 0.51 -19.90 -16.97
N SER A 157 1.43 -19.06 -17.47
CA SER A 157 2.67 -18.74 -16.75
C SER A 157 2.37 -17.99 -15.44
N GLY A 158 3.35 -17.89 -14.53
CA GLY A 158 3.18 -17.17 -13.27
C GLY A 158 2.72 -15.72 -13.47
N GLY A 159 3.35 -14.99 -14.40
CA GLY A 159 2.95 -13.60 -14.72
C GLY A 159 1.56 -13.51 -15.35
N GLN A 160 1.22 -14.43 -16.29
CA GLN A 160 -0.14 -14.50 -16.86
C GLN A 160 -1.19 -14.83 -15.80
N ARG A 161 -0.86 -15.74 -14.89
CA ARG A 161 -1.73 -16.07 -13.76
C ARG A 161 -1.96 -14.86 -12.88
N ARG A 162 -0.90 -14.10 -12.54
CA ARG A 162 -1.05 -12.91 -11.71
C ARG A 162 -1.90 -11.83 -12.37
N ARG A 163 -1.77 -11.64 -13.68
CA ARG A 163 -2.66 -10.74 -14.44
C ARG A 163 -4.12 -11.22 -14.40
N LEU A 164 -4.37 -12.52 -14.46
CA LEU A 164 -5.71 -13.08 -14.28
C LEU A 164 -6.23 -12.86 -12.85
N ASP A 165 -5.39 -13.00 -11.82
CA ASP A 165 -5.78 -12.76 -10.43
C ASP A 165 -6.25 -11.30 -10.23
N VAL A 166 -5.54 -10.34 -10.87
CA VAL A 166 -5.99 -8.94 -10.89
C VAL A 166 -7.30 -8.79 -11.65
N ALA A 167 -7.43 -9.41 -12.84
CA ALA A 167 -8.69 -9.36 -13.60
C ALA A 167 -9.87 -9.87 -12.78
N VAL A 168 -9.68 -10.94 -12.00
CA VAL A 168 -10.70 -11.43 -11.06
C VAL A 168 -11.03 -10.40 -9.99
N GLY A 169 -10.00 -9.73 -9.44
CA GLY A 169 -10.22 -8.68 -8.43
C GLY A 169 -10.96 -7.46 -8.96
N ILE A 170 -10.82 -7.14 -10.24
CA ILE A 170 -11.42 -5.93 -10.83
C ILE A 170 -12.64 -6.18 -11.72
N VAL A 171 -13.04 -7.43 -11.96
CA VAL A 171 -14.18 -7.77 -12.82
C VAL A 171 -15.49 -7.08 -12.41
N GLY A 172 -15.64 -6.82 -11.11
CA GLY A 172 -16.78 -6.09 -10.52
C GLY A 172 -16.70 -4.57 -10.66
N ARG A 173 -15.70 -3.99 -11.32
CA ARG A 173 -15.43 -2.54 -11.35
C ARG A 173 -15.42 -1.96 -9.93
N PRO A 174 -14.45 -2.35 -9.09
CA PRO A 174 -14.38 -1.90 -7.71
C PRO A 174 -13.98 -0.43 -7.61
N GLU A 175 -14.42 0.24 -6.55
CA GLU A 175 -13.95 1.57 -6.16
C GLU A 175 -12.66 1.49 -5.31
N MET A 176 -12.45 0.33 -4.67
CA MET A 176 -11.30 0.03 -3.81
C MET A 176 -10.71 -1.33 -4.18
N LEU A 177 -9.40 -1.39 -4.38
CA LEU A 177 -8.68 -2.62 -4.68
C LEU A 177 -7.63 -2.89 -3.60
N PHE A 178 -7.68 -4.09 -3.02
CA PHE A 178 -6.70 -4.59 -2.06
C PHE A 178 -5.79 -5.63 -2.72
N LEU A 179 -4.48 -5.50 -2.50
CA LEU A 179 -3.45 -6.36 -3.08
C LEU A 179 -2.48 -6.78 -1.97
N ASP A 180 -2.46 -8.07 -1.61
CA ASP A 180 -1.52 -8.58 -0.62
C ASP A 180 -0.30 -9.21 -1.30
N GLU A 181 0.88 -8.56 -1.14
CA GLU A 181 2.17 -8.93 -1.75
C GLU A 181 2.07 -9.32 -3.24
N PRO A 182 1.55 -8.42 -4.11
CA PRO A 182 1.08 -8.78 -5.44
C PRO A 182 2.17 -9.23 -6.40
N THR A 183 3.42 -8.85 -6.20
CA THR A 183 4.53 -9.14 -7.11
C THR A 183 5.46 -10.23 -6.61
N ALA A 184 5.12 -10.86 -5.47
CA ALA A 184 5.93 -11.95 -4.91
C ALA A 184 6.09 -13.09 -5.93
N GLY A 185 7.35 -13.42 -6.25
CA GLY A 185 7.68 -14.49 -7.20
C GLY A 185 7.53 -14.15 -8.68
N LEU A 186 7.24 -12.90 -9.04
CA LEU A 186 7.29 -12.44 -10.43
C LEU A 186 8.73 -12.13 -10.87
N ASP A 187 9.04 -12.46 -12.13
CA ASP A 187 10.25 -11.98 -12.78
C ASP A 187 10.19 -10.45 -13.01
N PRO A 188 11.32 -9.80 -13.34
CA PRO A 188 11.36 -8.33 -13.50
C PRO A 188 10.42 -7.77 -14.58
N GLU A 189 10.22 -8.51 -15.69
CA GLU A 189 9.36 -8.10 -16.80
C GLU A 189 7.88 -8.15 -16.37
N ALA A 190 7.43 -9.29 -15.84
CA ALA A 190 6.07 -9.46 -15.32
C ALA A 190 5.75 -8.46 -14.19
N ARG A 191 6.74 -8.15 -13.32
CA ARG A 191 6.60 -7.13 -12.29
C ARG A 191 6.40 -5.74 -12.90
N SER A 192 7.18 -5.38 -13.92
CA SER A 192 7.04 -4.07 -14.58
C SER A 192 5.69 -3.91 -15.27
N GLU A 193 5.20 -4.96 -15.95
CA GLU A 193 3.86 -4.97 -16.56
C GLU A 193 2.75 -4.84 -15.49
N PHE A 194 2.89 -5.55 -14.38
CA PHE A 194 1.97 -5.45 -13.24
C PHE A 194 1.93 -4.02 -12.66
N HIS A 195 3.07 -3.36 -12.52
CA HIS A 195 3.14 -1.98 -12.06
C HIS A 195 2.40 -1.02 -13.02
N GLY A 196 2.54 -1.24 -14.34
CA GLY A 196 1.79 -0.48 -15.34
C GLY A 196 0.27 -0.65 -15.19
N LEU A 197 -0.19 -1.89 -14.96
CA LEU A 197 -1.60 -2.19 -14.73
C LEU A 197 -2.14 -1.50 -13.47
N VAL A 198 -1.42 -1.57 -12.35
CA VAL A 198 -1.83 -0.91 -11.08
C VAL A 198 -1.95 0.59 -11.27
N ARG A 199 -0.99 1.22 -11.96
CA ARG A 199 -1.06 2.66 -12.26
C ARG A 199 -2.25 3.02 -13.13
N GLY A 200 -2.51 2.26 -14.20
CA GLY A 200 -3.66 2.47 -15.07
C GLY A 200 -4.99 2.43 -14.31
N LEU A 201 -5.15 1.49 -13.36
CA LEU A 201 -6.34 1.41 -12.52
C LEU A 201 -6.49 2.61 -11.57
N ALA A 202 -5.39 3.12 -11.01
CA ALA A 202 -5.42 4.32 -10.17
C ALA A 202 -5.78 5.57 -10.98
N ASP A 203 -5.25 5.70 -12.20
CA ASP A 203 -5.58 6.80 -13.12
C ASP A 203 -7.08 6.79 -13.50
N GLU A 204 -7.74 5.63 -13.47
CA GLU A 204 -9.20 5.46 -13.61
C GLU A 204 -9.97 5.68 -12.30
N ASN A 205 -9.34 6.29 -11.29
CA ASN A 205 -9.94 6.64 -9.99
C ASN A 205 -10.25 5.46 -9.05
N THR A 206 -9.67 4.28 -9.28
CA THR A 206 -9.70 3.16 -8.33
C THR A 206 -8.69 3.42 -7.22
N THR A 207 -9.15 3.43 -5.96
CA THR A 207 -8.25 3.53 -4.81
C THR A 207 -7.58 2.19 -4.58
N ILE A 208 -6.26 2.18 -4.37
CA ILE A 208 -5.51 0.93 -4.24
C ILE A 208 -4.75 0.91 -2.92
N VAL A 209 -4.91 -0.16 -2.17
CA VAL A 209 -4.09 -0.44 -0.99
C VAL A 209 -3.33 -1.73 -1.25
N LEU A 210 -2.01 -1.65 -1.23
CA LEU A 210 -1.18 -2.83 -1.43
C LEU A 210 -0.18 -3.02 -0.29
N THR A 211 0.13 -4.28 0.02
CA THR A 211 1.22 -4.61 0.94
C THR A 211 2.44 -5.05 0.16
N THR A 212 3.61 -4.69 0.68
CA THR A 212 4.88 -5.23 0.19
C THR A 212 5.95 -5.19 1.27
N HIS A 213 7.00 -5.95 1.07
CA HIS A 213 8.26 -5.83 1.80
C HIS A 213 9.38 -5.31 0.88
N ASP A 214 9.08 -5.07 -0.41
CA ASP A 214 10.01 -4.59 -1.42
C ASP A 214 9.95 -3.04 -1.50
N LEU A 215 11.03 -2.40 -1.09
CA LEU A 215 11.17 -0.95 -1.09
C LEU A 215 11.09 -0.35 -2.49
N ALA A 216 11.70 -1.00 -3.48
CA ALA A 216 11.69 -0.52 -4.86
C ALA A 216 10.28 -0.57 -5.46
N GLU A 217 9.46 -1.55 -5.07
CA GLU A 217 8.05 -1.60 -5.43
C GLU A 217 7.28 -0.44 -4.80
N ALA A 218 7.48 -0.20 -3.49
CA ALA A 218 6.85 0.91 -2.79
C ALA A 218 7.20 2.26 -3.43
N GLU A 219 8.48 2.53 -3.71
CA GLU A 219 8.93 3.76 -4.37
C GLU A 219 8.31 3.97 -5.76
N LYS A 220 8.14 2.88 -6.50
CA LYS A 220 7.64 2.94 -7.88
C LYS A 220 6.13 3.10 -7.96
N LEU A 221 5.36 2.51 -7.04
CA LEU A 221 3.90 2.46 -7.12
C LEU A 221 3.20 3.48 -6.23
N ALA A 222 3.75 3.79 -5.06
CA ALA A 222 3.03 4.54 -4.05
C ALA A 222 2.90 6.03 -4.37
N ASP A 223 1.70 6.57 -4.17
CA ASP A 223 1.52 7.98 -3.91
C ASP A 223 1.85 8.28 -2.44
N ARG A 224 1.55 7.30 -1.57
CA ARG A 224 1.83 7.37 -0.13
C ARG A 224 2.26 6.02 0.42
N ILE A 225 3.33 6.04 1.23
CA ILE A 225 3.91 4.87 1.89
C ILE A 225 3.66 4.97 3.38
N LEU A 226 3.10 3.89 3.94
CA LEU A 226 2.93 3.68 5.36
C LEU A 226 3.89 2.59 5.81
N ILE A 227 4.89 2.91 6.63
CA ILE A 227 5.81 1.90 7.17
C ILE A 227 5.19 1.30 8.44
N LEU A 228 4.83 0.03 8.36
CA LEU A 228 4.29 -0.74 9.47
C LEU A 228 5.40 -1.58 10.12
N ALA A 229 5.70 -1.32 11.38
CA ALA A 229 6.67 -2.10 12.14
C ALA A 229 6.23 -2.25 13.60
N GLY A 230 6.47 -3.41 14.18
CA GLY A 230 6.08 -3.72 15.57
C GLY A 230 4.59 -3.56 15.86
N GLY A 231 3.73 -3.63 14.84
CA GLY A 231 2.27 -3.46 14.94
C GLY A 231 1.81 -2.00 14.99
N ARG A 232 2.63 -1.05 14.56
CA ARG A 232 2.33 0.39 14.51
C ARG A 232 2.78 1.00 13.20
N ILE A 233 2.11 2.06 12.74
CA ILE A 233 2.65 2.92 11.68
C ILE A 233 3.74 3.78 12.30
N VAL A 234 4.96 3.66 11.78
CA VAL A 234 6.15 4.34 12.28
C VAL A 234 6.62 5.46 11.36
N ALA A 235 6.20 5.42 10.10
CA ALA A 235 6.42 6.50 9.14
C ALA A 235 5.28 6.54 8.13
N ASP A 236 4.97 7.73 7.63
CA ASP A 236 3.86 8.04 6.75
C ASP A 236 4.23 9.24 5.88
N GLY A 237 4.15 9.08 4.56
CA GLY A 237 4.44 10.13 3.57
C GLY A 237 4.74 9.57 2.19
N SER A 238 5.01 10.45 1.22
CA SER A 238 5.54 10.04 -0.09
C SER A 238 6.97 9.49 0.04
N ALA A 239 7.44 8.74 -0.96
CA ALA A 239 8.82 8.24 -0.99
C ALA A 239 9.84 9.37 -0.81
N GLU A 240 9.59 10.53 -1.46
CA GLU A 240 10.46 11.70 -1.34
C GLU A 240 10.44 12.34 0.05
N GLU A 241 9.25 12.44 0.69
CA GLU A 241 9.13 12.96 2.06
C GLU A 241 9.81 12.08 3.08
N LEU A 242 9.64 10.75 2.96
CA LEU A 242 10.27 9.77 3.84
C LEU A 242 11.80 9.80 3.69
N SER A 243 12.30 9.83 2.46
CA SER A 243 13.74 9.95 2.19
C SER A 243 14.33 11.25 2.76
N ARG A 244 13.61 12.37 2.71
CA ARG A 244 14.05 13.64 3.31
C ARG A 244 14.08 13.61 4.84
N ARG A 245 13.20 12.87 5.48
CA ARG A 245 13.15 12.75 6.95
C ARG A 245 14.27 11.89 7.53
N ALA A 246 14.76 10.91 6.78
CA ALA A 246 15.78 9.97 7.26
C ALA A 246 17.14 10.62 7.47
N SER A 247 17.47 11.63 6.67
CA SER A 247 18.72 12.37 6.84
C SER A 247 18.55 13.81 6.35
N ALA A 248 18.70 14.76 7.25
CA ALA A 248 18.89 16.16 6.88
C ALA A 248 20.23 16.36 6.14
N GLU A 249 21.09 15.34 6.13
CA GLU A 249 22.44 15.38 5.59
C GLU A 249 22.59 14.42 4.41
N ALA A 250 23.27 14.89 3.36
CA ALA A 250 23.74 14.04 2.27
C ALA A 250 25.14 13.52 2.58
N THR A 251 25.43 12.30 2.19
CA THR A 251 26.78 11.73 2.27
C THR A 251 27.51 12.05 0.97
N VAL A 252 28.63 12.74 1.09
CA VAL A 252 29.54 13.01 -0.03
C VAL A 252 30.73 12.07 0.07
N ARG A 253 30.94 11.26 -0.96
CA ARG A 253 32.10 10.36 -1.11
C ARG A 253 32.98 10.88 -2.23
N TRP A 254 34.28 10.84 -2.02
CA TRP A 254 35.23 11.19 -3.07
C TRP A 254 36.55 10.44 -2.86
N THR A 255 37.38 10.41 -3.89
CA THR A 255 38.76 9.91 -3.81
C THR A 255 39.73 11.05 -4.01
N ARG A 256 40.85 11.03 -3.30
CA ARG A 256 42.00 11.93 -3.48
C ARG A 256 43.29 11.18 -3.18
N ASP A 257 44.24 11.28 -4.05
CA ASP A 257 45.58 10.62 -3.93
C ASP A 257 45.42 9.10 -3.65
N GLY A 258 44.43 8.43 -4.30
CA GLY A 258 44.19 7.01 -4.15
C GLY A 258 43.51 6.62 -2.82
N ARG A 259 43.08 7.58 -1.99
CA ARG A 259 42.36 7.36 -0.74
C ARG A 259 40.90 7.78 -0.90
N SER A 260 40.00 7.01 -0.30
CA SER A 260 38.58 7.33 -0.24
C SER A 260 38.28 8.13 1.02
N PHE A 261 37.41 9.11 0.87
CA PHE A 261 36.86 9.97 1.92
C PHE A 261 35.36 9.94 1.89
N GLU A 262 34.72 10.14 3.04
CA GLU A 262 33.28 10.22 3.20
C GLU A 262 32.98 11.28 4.25
N GLU A 263 32.01 12.17 3.96
CA GLU A 263 31.54 13.19 4.89
C GLU A 263 30.04 13.42 4.73
N ALA A 264 29.32 13.54 5.86
CA ALA A 264 27.91 13.88 5.91
C ALA A 264 27.74 15.40 5.99
N THR A 265 26.84 15.96 5.17
CA THR A 265 26.61 17.41 5.13
C THR A 265 25.18 17.76 4.78
N ALA A 266 24.62 18.76 5.49
CA ALA A 266 23.31 19.33 5.19
C ALA A 266 23.32 20.19 3.90
N GLU A 267 24.49 20.67 3.46
CA GLU A 267 24.63 21.55 2.29
C GLU A 267 25.57 20.92 1.23
N PRO A 268 25.21 19.83 0.57
CA PRO A 268 26.10 19.08 -0.30
C PRO A 268 26.64 19.91 -1.46
N THR A 269 25.84 20.79 -2.04
CA THR A 269 26.30 21.66 -3.14
C THR A 269 27.39 22.63 -2.69
N ARG A 270 27.27 23.21 -1.49
CA ARG A 270 28.28 24.10 -0.91
C ARG A 270 29.54 23.34 -0.52
N PHE A 271 29.37 22.16 0.04
CA PHE A 271 30.46 21.27 0.42
C PHE A 271 31.28 20.86 -0.82
N VAL A 272 30.61 20.37 -1.88
CA VAL A 272 31.27 19.96 -3.12
C VAL A 272 32.02 21.12 -3.78
N ARG A 273 31.40 22.32 -3.82
CA ARG A 273 32.09 23.52 -4.35
C ARG A 273 33.36 23.80 -3.60
N ARG A 274 33.34 23.85 -2.25
CA ARG A 274 34.50 24.05 -1.41
C ARG A 274 35.57 22.98 -1.64
N LEU A 275 35.14 21.72 -1.78
CA LEU A 275 36.03 20.59 -2.04
C LEU A 275 36.86 20.79 -3.34
N PHE A 276 36.20 21.26 -4.41
CA PHE A 276 36.88 21.56 -5.66
C PHE A 276 37.74 22.84 -5.59
N GLU A 277 37.32 23.85 -4.83
CA GLU A 277 38.11 25.07 -4.59
C GLU A 277 39.44 24.74 -3.84
N GLU A 278 39.39 23.80 -2.89
CA GLU A 278 40.58 23.42 -2.09
C GLU A 278 41.49 22.40 -2.79
N HIS A 279 40.95 21.51 -3.61
CA HIS A 279 41.68 20.35 -4.12
C HIS A 279 41.69 20.22 -5.64
N GLY A 280 40.90 21.00 -6.35
CA GLY A 280 40.86 21.05 -7.81
C GLY A 280 40.67 19.68 -8.46
N GLU A 281 41.53 19.40 -9.46
CA GLU A 281 41.50 18.18 -10.24
C GLU A 281 41.98 16.92 -9.48
N ALA A 282 42.49 17.06 -8.26
CA ALA A 282 42.86 15.91 -7.43
C ALA A 282 41.68 15.13 -6.90
N ILE A 283 40.44 15.68 -7.06
CA ILE A 283 39.20 15.02 -6.69
C ILE A 283 38.77 14.07 -7.80
N GLY A 284 38.61 12.78 -7.46
CA GLY A 284 38.08 11.75 -8.32
C GLY A 284 36.93 11.01 -7.67
N GLY A 285 36.13 10.26 -8.44
CA GLY A 285 35.07 9.38 -7.93
C GLY A 285 34.08 10.09 -7.03
N LEU A 286 33.75 11.37 -7.32
CA LEU A 286 32.80 12.14 -6.52
C LEU A 286 31.40 11.56 -6.66
N GLU A 287 30.80 11.19 -5.53
CA GLU A 287 29.43 10.74 -5.39
C GLU A 287 28.74 11.54 -4.30
N VAL A 288 27.55 12.04 -4.60
CA VAL A 288 26.68 12.70 -3.61
C VAL A 288 25.44 11.84 -3.44
N ARG A 289 25.35 11.14 -2.32
CA ARG A 289 24.22 10.29 -1.98
C ARG A 289 23.36 10.99 -0.95
N ARG A 290 22.09 11.20 -1.29
CA ARG A 290 21.07 11.57 -0.30
C ARG A 290 20.54 10.30 0.37
N ALA A 291 20.02 10.43 1.58
CA ALA A 291 19.33 9.32 2.22
C ALA A 291 18.22 8.79 1.30
N SER A 292 18.14 7.50 1.22
CA SER A 292 17.11 6.78 0.46
C SER A 292 15.94 6.35 1.39
N LEU A 293 14.85 5.91 0.80
CA LEU A 293 13.78 5.25 1.55
C LEU A 293 14.31 4.02 2.29
N GLU A 294 15.30 3.33 1.72
CA GLU A 294 15.97 2.18 2.36
C GLU A 294 16.67 2.59 3.65
N ASP A 295 17.39 3.71 3.66
CA ASP A 295 18.06 4.22 4.86
C ASP A 295 17.03 4.57 5.95
N THR A 296 15.89 5.20 5.56
CA THR A 296 14.76 5.48 6.45
C THR A 296 14.19 4.19 7.05
N TYR A 297 13.89 3.23 6.19
CA TYR A 297 13.31 1.95 6.58
C TYR A 297 14.22 1.19 7.55
N LEU A 298 15.50 1.03 7.19
CA LEU A 298 16.47 0.31 8.02
C LEU A 298 16.69 0.98 9.38
N THR A 299 16.77 2.32 9.41
CA THR A 299 16.92 3.07 10.67
C THR A 299 15.69 2.88 11.56
N THR A 300 14.49 3.07 11.00
CA THR A 300 13.24 2.95 11.75
C THR A 300 13.00 1.54 12.27
N VAL A 301 13.30 0.51 11.47
CA VAL A 301 13.15 -0.89 11.89
C VAL A 301 14.17 -1.25 12.98
N ARG A 302 15.44 -0.83 12.84
CA ARG A 302 16.49 -1.07 13.85
C ARG A 302 16.19 -0.41 15.19
N GLU A 303 15.71 0.83 15.19
CA GLU A 303 15.33 1.54 16.42
C GLU A 303 14.21 0.81 17.18
N LEU A 304 13.22 0.28 16.45
CA LEU A 304 12.14 -0.50 17.03
C LEU A 304 12.61 -1.86 17.58
N GLU A 305 13.49 -2.53 16.87
CA GLU A 305 14.08 -3.80 17.33
C GLU A 305 14.95 -3.58 18.57
N ALA A 306 15.77 -2.53 18.58
CA ALA A 306 16.57 -2.15 19.76
C ALA A 306 15.70 -1.78 20.96
N GLY A 307 14.61 -1.03 20.75
CA GLY A 307 13.63 -0.70 21.79
C GLY A 307 12.89 -1.93 22.33
N ARG A 308 12.62 -2.94 21.52
CA ARG A 308 12.03 -4.23 21.95
C ARG A 308 13.00 -5.03 22.81
N VAL A 309 14.27 -5.11 22.40
CA VAL A 309 15.33 -5.83 23.17
C VAL A 309 15.54 -5.16 24.53
N ALA A 310 15.56 -3.82 24.60
CA ALA A 310 15.66 -3.10 25.86
C ALA A 310 14.42 -3.28 26.75
N GLY A 311 13.23 -3.32 26.18
CA GLY A 311 11.97 -3.57 26.92
C GLY A 311 11.86 -4.99 27.45
N GLU A 312 12.31 -5.99 26.70
CA GLU A 312 12.34 -7.40 27.13
C GLU A 312 13.38 -7.65 28.25
N GLN A 313 14.54 -7.00 28.17
CA GLN A 313 15.57 -7.08 29.23
C GLN A 313 15.11 -6.39 30.53
N ALA A 314 14.41 -5.25 30.45
CA ALA A 314 13.84 -4.59 31.61
C ALA A 314 12.71 -5.42 32.24
N GLY A 315 11.90 -6.12 31.45
CA GLY A 315 10.84 -7.01 31.94
C GLY A 315 11.38 -8.28 32.66
N HIS A 316 12.54 -8.79 32.28
CA HIS A 316 13.20 -9.91 32.95
C HIS A 316 13.85 -9.49 34.26
N ALA A 317 14.41 -8.29 34.36
CA ALA A 317 15.04 -7.78 35.58
C ALA A 317 14.04 -7.55 36.72
N PHE A 318 12.78 -7.22 36.43
CA PHE A 318 11.73 -7.07 37.44
C PHE A 318 11.04 -8.39 37.84
N GLY A 319 11.26 -9.48 37.09
CA GLY A 319 10.68 -10.81 37.39
C GLY A 319 11.50 -11.68 38.33
N GLU A 320 12.79 -11.37 38.55
CA GLU A 320 13.67 -12.14 39.44
C GLU A 320 13.72 -11.64 40.90
N GLU A 321 13.24 -10.41 41.15
CA GLU A 321 13.16 -9.90 42.54
C GLU A 321 11.87 -10.25 43.30
N ALA A 322 10.95 -10.99 42.67
CA ALA A 322 9.66 -11.38 43.25
C ALA A 322 9.50 -12.90 43.49
N ARG A 323 10.59 -13.63 43.78
CA ARG A 323 10.52 -15.02 44.23
C ARG A 323 11.26 -15.23 45.55
#